data_d628337f5eb49576c50fdff610f00d2e
#
_entry.id   d628337f5eb49576c50fdff610f00d2e
#
_cell.length_a   1.000
_cell.length_b   1.000
_cell.length_c   1.000
_cell.angle_alpha   90.00
_cell.angle_beta   90.00
_cell.angle_gamma   90.00
#
_symmetry.space_group_name_H-M   'P 1'
#
loop_
_entity.id
_entity.type
_entity.pdbx_description
1 polymer ?
#
loop_
_entity_poly.entity_id
_entity_poly.type
_entity_poly.pdbx_seq_one_letter_code
_entity_poly.pdbx_strand_id
1 'polypeptide(L)'
;MKDIKNNLTSGKNSSNIQPRKGKSFGYQVLGFGSGGISAKFVSATGGTITTSGKFKIHTFTSPGTFCVACGGDCKGSNTVSYVVVAGGGGGGGGANCGGGGSGGGGFRESKSTFDSYTGSPLAACGGLPVSVQGYPITIGGGGSAGSGNGGRGQSGSNSVFSSITSSGGGGGGGGGPPNCTANGLAGGSGGGGSGRPFPGGSQGGGGNSPSVSPPQGQMGGPYDNVPPVFPTSPGTGGGGGHGGAGGGGATGRGGSGGNYPSGKHGGIGATTCITASPVAYAGGGGGGDCRPQSSGERFASGGVASPNFCAAAGGAGKGGRSGGNYGAGGNVGGGTGEAGQANTGGGAGGGGACVGFSNQPSSGAAGGSGVVIIRYKFK
;
A
#
# COMPACT_ATOMS: atom_id res chain seq x y z
N MET A 1 -17.49 -68.38 29.35
CA MET A 1 -17.14 -67.86 28.02
C MET A 1 -17.26 -68.87 26.88
N LYS A 2 -17.13 -70.18 27.09
CA LYS A 2 -17.30 -71.16 26.05
C LYS A 2 -18.75 -71.28 25.53
N ASP A 3 -19.73 -71.07 26.38
CA ASP A 3 -21.16 -71.25 26.00
C ASP A 3 -21.70 -70.15 25.11
N ILE A 4 -21.23 -68.93 25.27
CA ILE A 4 -21.66 -67.81 24.42
C ILE A 4 -21.12 -67.99 22.99
N LYS A 5 -19.91 -68.52 22.85
CA LYS A 5 -19.29 -68.75 21.55
C LYS A 5 -19.99 -69.88 20.76
N ASN A 6 -20.41 -70.93 21.46
CA ASN A 6 -21.12 -72.04 20.83
C ASN A 6 -22.55 -71.68 20.46
N ASN A 7 -23.23 -70.83 21.22
CA ASN A 7 -24.56 -70.34 20.85
C ASN A 7 -24.54 -69.36 19.70
N LEU A 8 -23.48 -68.58 19.53
CA LEU A 8 -23.30 -67.68 18.42
C LEU A 8 -22.88 -68.38 17.11
N THR A 9 -22.32 -69.60 17.22
CA THR A 9 -21.90 -70.43 16.07
C THR A 9 -22.83 -71.59 15.77
N SER A 10 -23.99 -71.72 16.50
CA SER A 10 -25.01 -72.77 16.19
C SER A 10 -25.56 -72.53 14.78
N GLY A 11 -25.83 -73.64 14.06
CA GLY A 11 -26.28 -73.61 12.69
C GLY A 11 -27.54 -72.76 12.46
N LYS A 12 -28.38 -72.55 13.48
CA LYS A 12 -29.53 -71.67 13.42
C LYS A 12 -29.12 -70.15 13.38
N ASN A 13 -28.06 -69.79 14.04
CA ASN A 13 -27.59 -68.39 14.05
C ASN A 13 -26.78 -68.08 12.81
N SER A 14 -26.05 -69.07 12.26
CA SER A 14 -25.28 -68.85 11.03
C SER A 14 -26.13 -68.70 9.79
N SER A 15 -27.34 -69.34 9.76
CA SER A 15 -28.26 -69.14 8.64
C SER A 15 -29.00 -67.82 8.65
N ASN A 16 -29.05 -67.12 9.82
CA ASN A 16 -29.60 -65.77 9.94
C ASN A 16 -28.55 -64.65 9.83
N ILE A 17 -27.27 -64.99 9.88
CA ILE A 17 -26.18 -64.04 9.63
C ILE A 17 -25.92 -64.07 8.12
N GLN A 18 -26.81 -63.47 7.38
CA GLN A 18 -26.49 -63.14 5.99
C GLN A 18 -25.28 -62.19 5.96
N PRO A 19 -24.24 -62.49 5.18
CA PRO A 19 -23.16 -61.54 4.96
C PRO A 19 -23.70 -60.35 4.20
N ARG A 20 -24.32 -59.43 4.90
CA ARG A 20 -24.67 -58.13 4.30
C ARG A 20 -23.39 -57.42 4.00
N LYS A 21 -23.04 -57.38 2.73
CA LYS A 21 -21.90 -56.56 2.24
C LYS A 21 -22.03 -55.15 2.82
N GLY A 22 -21.14 -54.83 3.70
CA GLY A 22 -20.76 -53.44 3.90
C GLY A 22 -21.19 -52.69 5.17
N LYS A 23 -21.80 -53.34 6.21
CA LYS A 23 -22.06 -52.58 7.44
C LYS A 23 -21.82 -53.44 8.68
N SER A 24 -20.83 -53.11 9.49
CA SER A 24 -20.64 -53.72 10.80
C SER A 24 -21.78 -53.34 11.74
N PHE A 25 -22.22 -54.28 12.60
CA PHE A 25 -23.28 -54.05 13.59
C PHE A 25 -22.98 -52.81 14.50
N GLY A 26 -21.74 -52.63 14.90
CA GLY A 26 -21.35 -51.50 15.70
C GLY A 26 -21.49 -50.13 15.01
N TYR A 27 -21.40 -50.14 13.69
CA TYR A 27 -21.58 -48.93 12.90
C TYR A 27 -23.04 -48.46 12.87
N GLN A 28 -23.98 -49.37 12.89
CA GLN A 28 -25.40 -49.02 12.89
C GLN A 28 -25.95 -48.63 14.27
N VAL A 29 -25.42 -49.26 15.34
CA VAL A 29 -25.91 -49.04 16.71
C VAL A 29 -25.35 -47.79 17.34
N LEU A 30 -24.09 -47.44 17.03
CA LEU A 30 -23.45 -46.27 17.59
C LEU A 30 -23.63 -44.98 16.75
N GLY A 31 -24.39 -45.08 15.66
CA GLY A 31 -24.64 -43.91 14.82
C GLY A 31 -23.35 -43.32 14.20
N PHE A 32 -22.25 -44.10 14.16
CA PHE A 32 -21.04 -43.73 13.43
C PHE A 32 -21.24 -43.89 11.92
N GLY A 33 -22.43 -43.56 11.46
CA GLY A 33 -22.66 -43.25 10.07
C GLY A 33 -21.72 -42.09 9.74
N SER A 34 -20.99 -42.22 8.67
CA SER A 34 -20.20 -41.15 8.10
C SER A 34 -21.10 -40.01 7.59
N GLY A 35 -21.87 -39.42 8.52
CA GLY A 35 -22.31 -38.07 8.35
C GLY A 35 -21.05 -37.23 8.45
N GLY A 36 -20.21 -37.31 7.41
CA GLY A 36 -19.08 -36.40 7.32
C GLY A 36 -19.64 -35.00 7.48
N ILE A 37 -19.31 -34.35 8.60
CA ILE A 37 -19.68 -32.95 8.80
C ILE A 37 -19.16 -32.24 7.56
N SER A 38 -20.09 -31.83 6.67
CA SER A 38 -19.73 -31.13 5.44
C SER A 38 -18.97 -29.86 5.83
N ALA A 39 -17.87 -29.60 5.15
CA ALA A 39 -17.09 -28.40 5.37
C ALA A 39 -17.97 -27.15 5.18
N LYS A 40 -17.94 -26.23 6.13
CA LYS A 40 -18.61 -24.95 6.05
C LYS A 40 -17.61 -23.89 5.61
N PHE A 41 -18.05 -23.04 4.71
CA PHE A 41 -17.22 -21.97 4.15
C PHE A 41 -17.75 -20.60 4.57
N VAL A 42 -16.87 -19.61 4.59
CA VAL A 42 -17.27 -18.23 4.76
C VAL A 42 -18.23 -17.81 3.65
N SER A 43 -19.31 -17.14 4.03
CA SER A 43 -20.24 -16.48 3.10
C SER A 43 -20.49 -15.06 3.57
N ALA A 44 -20.30 -14.10 2.68
CA ALA A 44 -20.43 -12.68 3.00
C ALA A 44 -20.94 -11.88 1.80
N THR A 45 -21.39 -10.65 2.09
CA THR A 45 -21.80 -9.63 1.12
C THR A 45 -21.09 -8.31 1.41
N GLY A 46 -21.18 -7.34 0.50
CA GLY A 46 -20.59 -5.99 0.61
C GLY A 46 -19.43 -5.76 -0.36
N GLY A 47 -19.24 -4.50 -0.73
CA GLY A 47 -18.26 -4.10 -1.74
C GLY A 47 -18.56 -4.66 -3.14
N THR A 48 -17.62 -4.50 -4.05
CA THR A 48 -17.66 -5.15 -5.38
C THR A 48 -17.13 -6.57 -5.26
N ILE A 49 -17.94 -7.55 -5.67
CA ILE A 49 -17.62 -8.98 -5.51
C ILE A 49 -17.17 -9.56 -6.84
N THR A 50 -15.99 -10.18 -6.86
CA THR A 50 -15.49 -10.98 -7.97
C THR A 50 -15.17 -12.41 -7.51
N THR A 51 -15.05 -13.34 -8.44
CA THR A 51 -14.74 -14.75 -8.14
C THR A 51 -13.51 -15.20 -8.92
N SER A 52 -12.59 -15.88 -8.23
CA SER A 52 -11.41 -16.52 -8.84
C SER A 52 -11.27 -17.94 -8.34
N GLY A 53 -11.61 -18.92 -9.19
CA GLY A 53 -11.61 -20.33 -8.83
C GLY A 53 -12.55 -20.65 -7.66
N LYS A 54 -11.97 -21.06 -6.54
CA LYS A 54 -12.69 -21.38 -5.28
C LYS A 54 -12.75 -20.21 -4.29
N PHE A 55 -12.41 -18.99 -4.73
CA PHE A 55 -12.30 -17.81 -3.87
C PHE A 55 -13.25 -16.70 -4.31
N LYS A 56 -13.87 -16.03 -3.34
CA LYS A 56 -14.54 -14.73 -3.50
C LYS A 56 -13.63 -13.61 -3.05
N ILE A 57 -13.67 -12.50 -3.76
CA ILE A 57 -12.88 -11.30 -3.53
C ILE A 57 -13.85 -10.13 -3.44
N HIS A 58 -13.84 -9.43 -2.31
CA HIS A 58 -14.61 -8.23 -2.05
C HIS A 58 -13.67 -7.03 -2.10
N THR A 59 -13.96 -6.04 -2.94
CA THR A 59 -13.18 -4.82 -3.07
C THR A 59 -14.02 -3.63 -2.65
N PHE A 60 -13.51 -2.84 -1.70
CA PHE A 60 -14.13 -1.62 -1.18
C PHE A 60 -13.27 -0.42 -1.58
N THR A 61 -13.82 0.46 -2.40
CA THR A 61 -13.22 1.74 -2.82
C THR A 61 -13.91 2.94 -2.19
N SER A 62 -14.93 2.69 -1.37
CA SER A 62 -15.68 3.65 -0.55
C SER A 62 -16.06 2.98 0.77
N PRO A 63 -16.40 3.76 1.81
CA PRO A 63 -16.87 3.20 3.08
C PRO A 63 -18.08 2.28 2.90
N GLY A 64 -18.15 1.22 3.70
CA GLY A 64 -19.20 0.22 3.61
C GLY A 64 -19.14 -0.80 4.74
N THR A 65 -19.79 -1.93 4.56
CA THR A 65 -19.79 -3.02 5.54
C THR A 65 -19.56 -4.36 4.86
N PHE A 66 -18.61 -5.14 5.36
CA PHE A 66 -18.45 -6.55 5.01
C PHE A 66 -19.34 -7.37 5.94
N CYS A 67 -20.50 -7.83 5.43
CA CYS A 67 -21.48 -8.58 6.19
C CYS A 67 -21.29 -10.09 6.04
N VAL A 68 -20.85 -10.76 7.11
CA VAL A 68 -20.65 -12.21 7.15
C VAL A 68 -21.95 -12.88 7.56
N ALA A 69 -22.50 -13.70 6.66
CA ALA A 69 -23.72 -14.51 6.89
C ALA A 69 -23.39 -15.93 7.41
N CYS A 70 -22.19 -16.45 7.10
CA CYS A 70 -21.68 -17.71 7.63
C CYS A 70 -20.17 -17.56 7.90
N GLY A 71 -19.73 -17.86 9.13
CA GLY A 71 -18.32 -17.77 9.54
C GLY A 71 -17.46 -18.95 9.11
N GLY A 72 -18.07 -19.99 8.51
CA GLY A 72 -17.33 -21.20 8.11
C GLY A 72 -16.87 -22.05 9.30
N ASP A 73 -16.01 -23.03 9.02
CA ASP A 73 -15.39 -23.89 10.03
C ASP A 73 -13.93 -24.25 9.66
N CYS A 74 -13.23 -24.97 10.55
CA CYS A 74 -11.83 -25.37 10.32
C CYS A 74 -11.65 -26.41 9.19
N LYS A 75 -12.73 -27.07 8.71
CA LYS A 75 -12.68 -28.01 7.59
C LYS A 75 -12.86 -27.30 6.25
N GLY A 76 -13.64 -26.23 6.21
CA GLY A 76 -13.87 -25.40 5.05
C GLY A 76 -12.95 -24.17 5.02
N SER A 77 -13.41 -23.08 5.59
CA SER A 77 -12.59 -21.89 5.88
C SER A 77 -13.31 -21.02 6.90
N ASN A 78 -12.62 -20.52 7.91
CA ASN A 78 -13.14 -19.64 8.95
C ASN A 78 -12.31 -18.36 9.09
N THR A 79 -11.37 -18.15 8.19
CA THR A 79 -10.51 -16.96 8.14
C THR A 79 -10.55 -16.33 6.75
N VAL A 80 -10.38 -15.02 6.71
CA VAL A 80 -10.29 -14.26 5.46
C VAL A 80 -8.88 -13.68 5.30
N SER A 81 -8.36 -13.69 4.08
CA SER A 81 -7.20 -12.89 3.70
C SER A 81 -7.64 -11.45 3.48
N TYR A 82 -6.79 -10.49 3.79
CA TYR A 82 -7.10 -9.08 3.57
C TYR A 82 -5.89 -8.27 3.12
N VAL A 83 -6.19 -7.17 2.42
CA VAL A 83 -5.29 -6.04 2.17
C VAL A 83 -6.03 -4.78 2.57
N VAL A 84 -5.42 -3.95 3.44
CA VAL A 84 -5.92 -2.65 3.86
C VAL A 84 -4.88 -1.61 3.49
N VAL A 85 -5.21 -0.74 2.55
CA VAL A 85 -4.37 0.35 2.06
C VAL A 85 -5.01 1.67 2.43
N ALA A 86 -4.29 2.53 3.12
CA ALA A 86 -4.73 3.88 3.48
C ALA A 86 -4.56 4.86 2.32
N GLY A 87 -5.09 6.08 2.45
CA GLY A 87 -4.84 7.15 1.48
C GLY A 87 -3.39 7.59 1.48
N GLY A 88 -2.82 7.87 0.30
CA GLY A 88 -1.50 8.46 0.12
C GLY A 88 -1.49 9.93 0.55
N GLY A 89 -0.33 10.48 0.89
CA GLY A 89 -0.16 11.89 1.22
C GLY A 89 -0.24 12.80 0.00
N GLY A 90 -0.40 14.11 0.21
CA GLY A 90 -0.27 15.14 -0.81
C GLY A 90 1.18 15.58 -0.97
N GLY A 91 1.61 15.90 -2.19
CA GLY A 91 2.93 16.44 -2.51
C GLY A 91 3.11 17.86 -2.01
N GLY A 92 4.33 18.23 -1.65
CA GLY A 92 4.70 19.61 -1.25
C GLY A 92 4.76 20.54 -2.45
N GLY A 93 4.42 21.83 -2.27
CA GLY A 93 4.58 22.84 -3.30
C GLY A 93 6.04 23.30 -3.45
N GLY A 94 6.43 23.67 -4.66
CA GLY A 94 7.70 24.29 -5.01
C GLY A 94 7.56 25.80 -5.17
N ALA A 95 8.54 26.59 -4.71
CA ALA A 95 8.66 28.02 -4.95
C ALA A 95 10.09 28.37 -5.39
N ASN A 96 11.05 28.38 -4.46
CA ASN A 96 12.47 28.59 -4.74
C ASN A 96 13.24 27.27 -4.84
N CYS A 97 12.63 26.18 -4.39
CA CYS A 97 13.21 24.83 -4.39
C CYS A 97 12.11 23.84 -4.70
N GLY A 98 12.48 22.67 -5.20
CA GLY A 98 11.52 21.59 -5.46
C GLY A 98 10.82 21.12 -4.19
N GLY A 99 9.51 20.96 -4.24
CA GLY A 99 8.71 20.36 -3.19
C GLY A 99 9.00 18.87 -3.04
N GLY A 100 8.89 18.33 -1.81
CA GLY A 100 9.04 16.90 -1.53
C GLY A 100 7.87 16.10 -2.07
N GLY A 101 8.12 14.88 -2.57
CA GLY A 101 7.10 13.90 -2.85
C GLY A 101 6.47 13.37 -1.56
N SER A 102 5.23 12.93 -1.60
CA SER A 102 4.53 12.42 -0.44
C SER A 102 4.69 10.92 -0.26
N GLY A 103 4.49 10.44 0.97
CA GLY A 103 4.46 9.02 1.27
C GLY A 103 3.22 8.33 0.71
N GLY A 104 3.36 7.08 0.30
CA GLY A 104 2.24 6.19 0.07
C GLY A 104 1.45 5.93 1.37
N GLY A 105 0.18 5.57 1.25
CA GLY A 105 -0.62 5.11 2.37
C GLY A 105 -0.01 3.89 3.02
N GLY A 106 -0.28 3.65 4.30
CA GLY A 106 0.13 2.43 4.96
C GLY A 106 -0.46 1.20 4.24
N PHE A 107 0.26 0.10 4.23
CA PHE A 107 -0.13 -1.16 3.63
C PHE A 107 -0.15 -2.27 4.68
N ARG A 108 -1.28 -2.92 4.88
CA ARG A 108 -1.45 -4.04 5.80
C ARG A 108 -2.01 -5.23 5.03
N GLU A 109 -1.33 -6.35 5.07
CA GLU A 109 -1.76 -7.60 4.44
C GLU A 109 -1.66 -8.76 5.41
N SER A 110 -2.65 -9.65 5.38
CA SER A 110 -2.53 -10.97 6.03
C SER A 110 -3.19 -12.02 5.17
N LYS A 111 -2.52 -13.15 5.01
CA LYS A 111 -2.94 -14.25 4.16
C LYS A 111 -3.46 -15.41 5.02
N SER A 112 -4.70 -15.83 4.76
CA SER A 112 -5.29 -17.02 5.36
C SER A 112 -4.52 -18.29 4.94
N THR A 113 -4.44 -19.25 5.83
CA THR A 113 -3.86 -20.59 5.54
C THR A 113 -4.65 -21.38 4.50
N PHE A 114 -5.92 -21.02 4.27
CA PHE A 114 -6.78 -21.61 3.25
C PHE A 114 -6.59 -20.99 1.86
N ASP A 115 -5.75 -19.97 1.73
CA ASP A 115 -5.54 -19.22 0.49
C ASP A 115 -4.18 -19.51 -0.14
N SER A 116 -4.12 -19.48 -1.47
CA SER A 116 -2.93 -19.88 -2.26
C SER A 116 -2.33 -18.77 -3.13
N TYR A 117 -2.85 -17.51 -3.06
CA TYR A 117 -2.27 -16.43 -3.85
C TYR A 117 -0.87 -16.04 -3.37
N THR A 118 -0.10 -15.38 -4.22
CA THR A 118 1.22 -14.83 -3.86
C THR A 118 1.01 -13.50 -3.11
N GLY A 119 1.28 -13.51 -1.80
CA GLY A 119 1.25 -12.31 -0.96
C GLY A 119 2.47 -11.41 -1.19
N SER A 120 2.39 -10.17 -0.71
CA SER A 120 3.53 -9.27 -0.69
C SER A 120 4.58 -9.70 0.35
N PRO A 121 5.80 -9.13 0.30
CA PRO A 121 6.81 -9.35 1.35
C PRO A 121 6.36 -8.89 2.75
N LEU A 122 5.31 -8.09 2.85
CA LEU A 122 4.73 -7.59 4.10
C LEU A 122 3.53 -8.42 4.59
N ALA A 123 3.19 -9.51 3.91
CA ALA A 123 2.05 -10.33 4.27
C ALA A 123 2.29 -11.07 5.59
N ALA A 124 1.46 -10.80 6.60
CA ALA A 124 1.38 -11.61 7.81
C ALA A 124 0.68 -12.96 7.51
N CYS A 125 0.91 -13.95 8.36
CA CYS A 125 0.28 -15.27 8.25
C CYS A 125 -1.00 -15.34 9.07
N GLY A 126 -1.94 -16.23 8.66
CA GLY A 126 -3.11 -16.63 9.43
C GLY A 126 -4.43 -16.01 8.99
N GLY A 127 -4.42 -14.85 8.36
CA GLY A 127 -5.65 -14.13 8.01
C GLY A 127 -6.39 -13.59 9.24
N LEU A 128 -7.62 -13.11 9.04
CA LEU A 128 -8.52 -12.64 10.10
C LEU A 128 -9.64 -13.66 10.32
N PRO A 129 -9.80 -14.23 11.52
CA PRO A 129 -10.97 -15.03 11.86
C PRO A 129 -12.24 -14.18 11.78
N VAL A 130 -13.31 -14.73 11.18
CA VAL A 130 -14.59 -14.03 11.04
C VAL A 130 -15.74 -14.82 11.63
N SER A 131 -16.70 -14.11 12.22
CA SER A 131 -17.97 -14.63 12.75
C SER A 131 -19.14 -13.96 12.05
N VAL A 132 -20.35 -14.47 12.27
CA VAL A 132 -21.59 -13.91 11.69
C VAL A 132 -21.87 -12.54 12.30
N GLN A 133 -21.42 -11.49 11.59
CA GLN A 133 -21.67 -10.08 11.93
C GLN A 133 -21.29 -9.16 10.78
N GLY A 134 -21.62 -7.88 10.90
CA GLY A 134 -21.13 -6.82 10.01
C GLY A 134 -19.78 -6.25 10.50
N TYR A 135 -18.82 -6.15 9.59
CA TYR A 135 -17.52 -5.52 9.83
C TYR A 135 -17.49 -4.18 9.08
N PRO A 136 -17.47 -3.05 9.79
CA PRO A 136 -17.40 -1.74 9.14
C PRO A 136 -16.08 -1.57 8.40
N ILE A 137 -16.15 -0.96 7.21
CA ILE A 137 -15.02 -0.62 6.36
C ILE A 137 -14.96 0.90 6.24
N THR A 138 -13.79 1.46 6.53
CA THR A 138 -13.47 2.86 6.25
C THR A 138 -12.38 2.92 5.20
N ILE A 139 -12.54 3.80 4.20
CA ILE A 139 -11.53 4.02 3.16
C ILE A 139 -10.95 5.41 3.32
N GLY A 140 -9.62 5.49 3.46
CA GLY A 140 -8.91 6.75 3.63
C GLY A 140 -8.82 7.54 2.33
N GLY A 141 -9.16 8.82 2.37
CA GLY A 141 -8.91 9.76 1.28
C GLY A 141 -7.44 10.12 1.17
N GLY A 142 -6.99 10.51 -0.05
CA GLY A 142 -5.67 11.08 -0.26
C GLY A 142 -5.52 12.46 0.39
N GLY A 143 -4.32 12.80 0.81
CA GLY A 143 -3.97 14.10 1.34
C GLY A 143 -4.01 15.19 0.27
N SER A 144 -4.39 16.42 0.64
CA SER A 144 -4.40 17.56 -0.28
C SER A 144 -3.00 18.06 -0.62
N ALA A 145 -2.88 18.61 -1.81
CA ALA A 145 -1.66 19.21 -2.33
C ALA A 145 -1.15 20.38 -1.46
N GLY A 146 0.16 20.54 -1.37
CA GLY A 146 0.79 21.76 -0.89
C GLY A 146 0.66 22.86 -1.94
N SER A 147 0.37 24.10 -1.49
CA SER A 147 0.28 25.27 -2.36
C SER A 147 1.61 25.59 -3.03
N GLY A 148 1.57 26.22 -4.19
CA GLY A 148 2.75 26.60 -4.95
C GLY A 148 3.72 27.55 -4.26
N ASN A 149 3.29 28.27 -3.23
CA ASN A 149 4.16 29.15 -2.42
C ASN A 149 5.02 28.37 -1.39
N GLY A 150 5.37 27.12 -1.67
CA GLY A 150 6.16 26.29 -0.77
C GLY A 150 5.35 25.70 0.37
N GLY A 151 4.05 25.54 0.20
CA GLY A 151 3.18 24.87 1.17
C GLY A 151 3.50 23.38 1.28
N ARG A 152 3.41 22.84 2.51
CA ARG A 152 3.53 21.40 2.76
C ARG A 152 2.27 20.68 2.28
N GLY A 153 2.43 19.49 1.70
CA GLY A 153 1.31 18.59 1.45
C GLY A 153 0.71 18.06 2.75
N GLN A 154 -0.57 17.72 2.72
CA GLN A 154 -1.27 17.12 3.87
C GLN A 154 -1.12 15.61 3.87
N SER A 155 -1.21 15.01 5.06
CA SER A 155 -1.25 13.56 5.18
C SER A 155 -2.57 13.00 4.63
N GLY A 156 -2.53 11.78 4.10
CA GLY A 156 -3.72 11.01 3.77
C GLY A 156 -4.46 10.56 5.03
N SER A 157 -5.67 10.02 4.84
CA SER A 157 -6.51 9.48 5.92
C SER A 157 -6.33 7.97 6.07
N ASN A 158 -6.67 7.45 7.24
CA ASN A 158 -6.58 6.02 7.55
C ASN A 158 -7.67 5.20 6.85
N SER A 159 -7.33 3.96 6.49
CA SER A 159 -8.31 2.91 6.14
C SER A 159 -8.43 1.90 7.28
N VAL A 160 -9.64 1.41 7.49
CA VAL A 160 -9.92 0.47 8.60
C VAL A 160 -10.75 -0.70 8.11
N PHE A 161 -10.36 -1.89 8.52
CA PHE A 161 -11.15 -3.13 8.43
C PHE A 161 -11.12 -3.83 9.79
N SER A 162 -12.26 -3.90 10.47
CA SER A 162 -12.36 -4.47 11.83
C SER A 162 -11.40 -3.72 12.78
N SER A 163 -10.49 -4.44 13.42
CA SER A 163 -9.44 -3.88 14.28
C SER A 163 -8.17 -3.48 13.51
N ILE A 164 -8.12 -3.72 12.20
CA ILE A 164 -6.93 -3.46 11.38
C ILE A 164 -7.01 -2.03 10.86
N THR A 165 -6.11 -1.17 11.36
CA THR A 165 -5.96 0.20 10.87
C THR A 165 -4.68 0.30 10.06
N SER A 166 -4.77 0.88 8.86
CA SER A 166 -3.66 1.31 8.04
C SER A 166 -3.61 2.83 8.04
N SER A 167 -2.43 3.41 8.31
CA SER A 167 -2.28 4.85 8.52
C SER A 167 -2.08 5.59 7.20
N GLY A 168 -2.64 6.79 7.08
CA GLY A 168 -2.45 7.64 5.93
C GLY A 168 -0.98 7.93 5.66
N GLY A 169 -0.61 8.13 4.41
CA GLY A 169 0.72 8.52 3.97
C GLY A 169 1.07 9.95 4.39
N GLY A 170 2.32 10.21 4.73
CA GLY A 170 2.80 11.53 5.13
C GLY A 170 2.88 12.51 3.97
N GLY A 171 2.49 13.77 4.17
CA GLY A 171 2.62 14.83 3.19
C GLY A 171 4.07 15.21 2.89
N GLY A 172 4.36 15.62 1.66
CA GLY A 172 5.68 16.09 1.22
C GLY A 172 6.02 17.49 1.76
N GLY A 173 7.30 17.77 2.03
CA GLY A 173 7.81 19.05 2.48
C GLY A 173 7.66 20.15 1.42
N GLY A 174 7.37 21.40 1.84
CA GLY A 174 7.23 22.54 0.95
C GLY A 174 8.54 23.32 0.76
N GLY A 175 8.82 23.76 -0.47
CA GLY A 175 10.08 24.37 -0.91
C GLY A 175 10.08 25.91 -1.03
N GLY A 176 9.53 26.68 -0.10
CA GLY A 176 9.45 28.15 -0.18
C GLY A 176 9.84 28.93 1.08
N PRO A 177 10.29 30.22 0.93
CA PRO A 177 10.46 31.14 2.05
C PRO A 177 9.13 31.78 2.48
N PRO A 178 9.02 32.42 3.67
CA PRO A 178 9.92 32.36 4.82
C PRO A 178 9.61 31.22 5.79
N ASN A 179 8.45 30.60 5.68
CA ASN A 179 7.96 29.58 6.62
C ASN A 179 8.20 28.18 6.08
N CYS A 180 9.45 27.82 5.99
CA CYS A 180 9.86 26.57 5.39
C CYS A 180 9.36 25.37 6.16
N THR A 181 8.24 24.84 5.74
CA THR A 181 7.77 23.53 6.15
C THR A 181 8.54 22.44 5.40
N ALA A 182 9.88 22.55 5.42
CA ALA A 182 10.80 21.79 4.59
C ALA A 182 10.74 20.28 4.81
N ASN A 183 10.38 19.83 6.03
CA ASN A 183 10.35 18.43 6.40
C ASN A 183 9.09 17.75 5.90
N GLY A 184 9.25 16.53 5.39
CA GLY A 184 8.13 15.63 5.14
C GLY A 184 7.43 15.22 6.44
N LEU A 185 6.13 14.89 6.37
CA LEU A 185 5.35 14.38 7.49
C LEU A 185 5.52 12.88 7.66
N ALA A 186 5.47 12.42 8.91
CA ALA A 186 5.38 11.01 9.21
C ALA A 186 4.00 10.44 8.82
N GLY A 187 3.94 9.13 8.56
CA GLY A 187 2.69 8.45 8.20
C GLY A 187 2.88 6.94 8.06
N GLY A 188 1.93 6.28 7.43
CA GLY A 188 2.07 4.88 7.03
C GLY A 188 3.37 4.69 6.24
N SER A 189 3.56 5.47 5.18
CA SER A 189 4.89 5.81 4.64
C SER A 189 5.13 7.30 4.79
N GLY A 190 6.37 7.71 5.01
CA GLY A 190 6.73 9.10 5.27
C GLY A 190 6.87 9.96 4.01
N GLY A 191 6.55 11.24 4.07
CA GLY A 191 6.79 12.20 2.99
C GLY A 191 8.26 12.56 2.84
N GLY A 192 8.70 12.90 1.64
CA GLY A 192 10.05 13.41 1.36
C GLY A 192 10.24 14.87 1.82
N GLY A 193 11.47 15.25 2.15
CA GLY A 193 11.85 16.62 2.43
C GLY A 193 11.88 17.48 1.16
N SER A 194 11.75 18.81 1.28
CA SER A 194 11.95 19.74 0.16
C SER A 194 13.43 19.91 -0.20
N GLY A 195 13.70 20.45 -1.39
CA GLY A 195 15.05 20.64 -1.92
C GLY A 195 15.86 21.80 -1.32
N ARG A 196 15.59 22.29 -0.14
CA ARG A 196 16.19 23.53 0.38
C ARG A 196 17.49 23.30 1.14
N PRO A 197 18.57 24.07 0.79
CA PRO A 197 19.83 24.05 1.51
C PRO A 197 19.77 25.01 2.70
N PHE A 198 19.35 24.54 3.87
CA PHE A 198 19.58 25.21 5.14
C PHE A 198 20.64 24.47 5.94
N PRO A 199 21.34 25.18 6.86
CA PRO A 199 22.08 24.50 7.91
C PRO A 199 21.11 23.52 8.64
N GLY A 200 21.33 22.22 8.48
CA GLY A 200 20.47 21.18 9.04
C GLY A 200 19.64 20.36 8.04
N GLY A 201 19.59 20.75 6.76
CA GLY A 201 18.86 20.01 5.73
C GLY A 201 17.34 19.95 5.95
N SER A 202 16.59 19.33 5.03
CA SER A 202 15.19 18.96 5.25
C SER A 202 15.08 17.45 5.50
N GLN A 203 14.37 17.08 6.54
CA GLN A 203 14.22 15.68 6.91
C GLN A 203 13.04 15.04 6.15
N GLY A 204 13.21 13.78 5.76
CA GLY A 204 12.08 12.93 5.36
C GLY A 204 11.24 12.53 6.57
N GLY A 205 9.95 12.40 6.38
CA GLY A 205 9.03 11.92 7.41
C GLY A 205 9.29 10.45 7.75
N GLY A 206 9.07 10.06 9.00
CA GLY A 206 9.13 8.66 9.43
C GLY A 206 8.04 7.82 8.78
N GLY A 207 8.38 6.61 8.35
CA GLY A 207 7.40 5.59 7.95
C GLY A 207 6.99 4.71 9.14
N ASN A 208 6.02 3.82 8.91
CA ASN A 208 5.48 2.92 9.94
C ASN A 208 5.05 3.66 11.21
N SER A 209 4.32 4.75 11.05
CA SER A 209 3.84 5.58 12.15
C SER A 209 2.30 5.61 12.17
N PRO A 210 1.67 5.15 13.28
CA PRO A 210 2.29 4.46 14.42
C PRO A 210 2.94 3.14 14.03
N SER A 211 3.89 2.68 14.86
CA SER A 211 4.64 1.44 14.59
C SER A 211 3.76 0.21 14.70
N VAL A 212 3.83 -0.66 13.69
CA VAL A 212 3.13 -1.96 13.60
C VAL A 212 4.06 -3.03 13.04
N SER A 213 3.69 -4.30 13.24
CA SER A 213 4.41 -5.45 12.68
C SER A 213 3.43 -6.33 11.89
N PRO A 214 3.79 -6.74 10.65
CA PRO A 214 4.87 -6.22 9.82
C PRO A 214 4.74 -4.70 9.59
N PRO A 215 5.84 -3.99 9.26
CA PRO A 215 5.80 -2.54 9.05
C PRO A 215 4.86 -2.18 7.89
N GLN A 216 4.10 -1.09 8.06
CA GLN A 216 3.11 -0.66 7.06
C GLN A 216 3.66 0.28 5.98
N GLY A 217 4.94 0.68 6.08
CA GLY A 217 5.60 1.53 5.10
C GLY A 217 6.96 2.04 5.57
N GLN A 218 7.67 2.72 4.66
CA GLN A 218 9.04 3.18 4.82
C GLN A 218 9.11 4.70 4.93
N MET A 219 10.25 5.21 5.44
CA MET A 219 10.50 6.64 5.55
C MET A 219 10.65 7.33 4.19
N GLY A 220 10.33 8.61 4.15
CA GLY A 220 10.66 9.50 3.03
C GLY A 220 12.14 9.84 2.98
N GLY A 221 12.61 10.30 1.81
CA GLY A 221 13.97 10.74 1.61
C GLY A 221 14.22 12.09 2.31
N PRO A 222 15.37 12.27 2.99
CA PRO A 222 15.83 13.58 3.44
C PRO A 222 16.43 14.37 2.28
N TYR A 223 16.64 15.68 2.45
CA TYR A 223 17.58 16.45 1.66
C TYR A 223 18.95 16.40 2.35
N ASP A 224 19.88 15.68 1.75
CA ASP A 224 21.24 15.56 2.27
C ASP A 224 22.23 16.39 1.43
N ASN A 225 22.85 17.36 2.07
CA ASN A 225 24.01 18.06 1.52
C ASN A 225 25.32 17.28 1.77
N VAL A 226 25.22 16.06 2.28
CA VAL A 226 26.33 15.18 2.67
C VAL A 226 26.37 14.01 1.70
N PRO A 227 27.55 13.57 1.23
CA PRO A 227 27.65 12.35 0.42
C PRO A 227 27.07 11.18 1.19
N PRO A 228 26.32 10.25 0.54
CA PRO A 228 25.55 9.22 1.20
C PRO A 228 26.46 8.28 1.98
N VAL A 229 26.19 8.16 3.26
CA VAL A 229 26.82 7.16 4.15
C VAL A 229 26.17 5.77 3.96
N PHE A 230 25.17 5.64 3.07
CA PHE A 230 24.47 4.37 2.82
C PHE A 230 24.58 3.92 1.37
N PRO A 231 25.04 2.66 1.12
CA PRO A 231 25.41 2.17 -0.21
C PRO A 231 24.24 1.83 -1.15
N THR A 232 23.00 2.22 -0.88
CA THR A 232 21.81 1.80 -1.65
C THR A 232 20.93 2.90 -2.21
N SER A 233 21.38 4.16 -2.20
CA SER A 233 20.65 5.23 -2.90
C SER A 233 21.27 5.50 -4.25
N PRO A 234 20.68 5.11 -5.40
CA PRO A 234 21.15 5.56 -6.69
C PRO A 234 20.95 7.07 -6.84
N GLY A 235 22.00 7.82 -6.85
CA GLY A 235 22.03 9.21 -7.27
C GLY A 235 22.69 10.21 -6.34
N THR A 236 24.00 10.10 -6.22
CA THR A 236 24.91 11.16 -5.75
C THR A 236 25.32 12.06 -6.88
N GLY A 237 25.39 13.31 -6.62
CA GLY A 237 26.19 14.20 -7.40
C GLY A 237 25.82 15.67 -7.29
N GLY A 238 26.85 16.50 -7.16
CA GLY A 238 26.86 17.90 -6.79
C GLY A 238 26.51 18.88 -7.90
N GLY A 239 26.09 20.07 -7.53
CA GLY A 239 26.03 21.29 -8.37
C GLY A 239 24.66 21.99 -8.46
N GLY A 240 24.43 22.99 -7.65
CA GLY A 240 23.63 24.19 -7.97
C GLY A 240 22.11 24.12 -8.04
N GLY A 241 21.45 22.98 -7.94
CA GLY A 241 19.98 22.89 -7.97
C GLY A 241 19.44 22.18 -6.75
N HIS A 242 18.24 22.59 -6.28
CA HIS A 242 17.66 22.10 -5.05
C HIS A 242 16.40 21.26 -5.33
N GLY A 243 16.57 20.04 -5.89
CA GLY A 243 15.48 19.11 -6.13
C GLY A 243 14.94 18.50 -4.83
N GLY A 244 13.62 18.34 -4.73
CA GLY A 244 12.94 17.71 -3.60
C GLY A 244 13.23 16.22 -3.49
N ALA A 245 13.17 15.69 -2.29
CA ALA A 245 13.30 14.27 -2.01
C ALA A 245 12.00 13.51 -2.32
N GLY A 246 12.11 12.21 -2.62
CA GLY A 246 10.96 11.33 -2.85
C GLY A 246 10.32 10.87 -1.54
N GLY A 247 9.02 10.62 -1.55
CA GLY A 247 8.28 10.02 -0.45
C GLY A 247 8.55 8.52 -0.33
N GLY A 248 8.37 7.95 0.87
CA GLY A 248 8.46 6.51 1.11
C GLY A 248 7.30 5.74 0.49
N GLY A 249 7.52 4.51 0.12
CA GLY A 249 6.50 3.54 -0.27
C GLY A 249 6.37 2.42 0.75
N ALA A 250 5.49 1.45 0.50
CA ALA A 250 5.26 0.35 1.42
C ALA A 250 6.51 -0.48 1.70
N THR A 251 7.32 -0.77 0.67
CA THR A 251 8.52 -1.62 0.77
C THR A 251 9.82 -0.86 0.58
N GLY A 252 9.79 0.30 -0.06
CA GLY A 252 10.98 1.08 -0.40
C GLY A 252 10.99 2.46 0.26
N ARG A 253 12.19 2.91 0.66
CA ARG A 253 12.43 4.28 1.12
C ARG A 253 12.35 5.27 -0.05
N GLY A 254 11.99 6.49 0.24
CA GLY A 254 12.12 7.59 -0.72
C GLY A 254 13.59 7.94 -0.98
N GLY A 255 13.88 8.36 -2.23
CA GLY A 255 15.20 8.81 -2.62
C GLY A 255 15.55 10.16 -1.98
N SER A 256 16.79 10.32 -1.50
CA SER A 256 17.27 11.57 -0.89
C SER A 256 17.36 12.70 -1.91
N GLY A 257 16.88 13.88 -1.57
CA GLY A 257 17.15 15.13 -2.32
C GLY A 257 18.63 15.51 -2.27
N GLY A 258 19.07 16.39 -3.14
CA GLY A 258 20.47 16.84 -3.15
C GLY A 258 20.72 18.00 -4.11
N ASN A 259 21.97 18.45 -4.18
CA ASN A 259 22.45 19.55 -5.02
C ASN A 259 22.31 19.32 -6.53
N TYR A 260 21.70 18.25 -6.97
CA TYR A 260 21.34 18.04 -8.39
C TYR A 260 19.95 18.62 -8.68
N PRO A 261 19.78 19.17 -9.88
CA PRO A 261 18.53 19.80 -10.26
C PRO A 261 17.33 18.84 -10.35
N SER A 262 17.57 17.53 -10.46
CA SER A 262 16.48 16.56 -10.61
C SER A 262 15.90 16.10 -9.26
N GLY A 263 14.58 16.15 -9.14
CA GLY A 263 13.85 15.55 -8.04
C GLY A 263 14.10 14.05 -7.94
N LYS A 264 13.91 13.47 -6.76
CA LYS A 264 14.24 12.09 -6.48
C LYS A 264 13.03 11.16 -6.54
N HIS A 265 13.31 9.89 -6.83
CA HIS A 265 12.29 8.86 -6.96
C HIS A 265 11.55 8.61 -5.65
N GLY A 266 10.27 8.33 -5.75
CA GLY A 266 9.49 7.79 -4.64
C GLY A 266 9.86 6.33 -4.34
N GLY A 267 9.55 5.91 -3.13
CA GLY A 267 9.76 4.54 -2.66
C GLY A 267 8.79 3.54 -3.30
N ILE A 268 9.24 2.31 -3.43
CA ILE A 268 8.49 1.22 -4.06
C ILE A 268 7.31 0.80 -3.18
N GLY A 269 6.14 0.56 -3.80
CA GLY A 269 4.95 -0.01 -3.17
C GLY A 269 5.07 -1.52 -2.91
N ALA A 270 4.02 -2.11 -2.37
CA ALA A 270 3.90 -3.54 -2.14
C ALA A 270 3.07 -4.19 -3.25
N THR A 271 3.58 -5.25 -3.86
CA THR A 271 2.86 -6.02 -4.89
C THR A 271 2.26 -7.27 -4.29
N THR A 272 0.97 -7.52 -4.54
CA THR A 272 0.23 -8.70 -4.10
C THR A 272 -0.68 -9.22 -5.18
N CYS A 273 -0.96 -10.53 -5.17
CA CYS A 273 -1.90 -11.20 -6.08
C CYS A 273 -3.26 -11.48 -5.42
N ILE A 274 -3.65 -10.74 -4.38
CA ILE A 274 -4.93 -10.95 -3.67
C ILE A 274 -6.14 -10.84 -4.62
N THR A 275 -6.05 -10.02 -5.67
CA THR A 275 -7.07 -9.83 -6.72
C THR A 275 -6.99 -10.85 -7.84
N ALA A 276 -6.19 -11.92 -7.68
CA ALA A 276 -5.89 -12.95 -8.67
C ALA A 276 -4.91 -12.53 -9.79
N SER A 277 -4.46 -11.30 -9.79
CA SER A 277 -3.39 -10.78 -10.65
C SER A 277 -2.47 -9.88 -9.81
N PRO A 278 -1.18 -9.73 -10.18
CA PRO A 278 -0.25 -8.88 -9.44
C PRO A 278 -0.64 -7.40 -9.57
N VAL A 279 -0.91 -6.76 -8.43
CA VAL A 279 -1.19 -5.32 -8.33
C VAL A 279 -0.30 -4.72 -7.26
N ALA A 280 0.32 -3.58 -7.55
CA ALA A 280 1.13 -2.83 -6.61
C ALA A 280 0.29 -1.71 -5.96
N TYR A 281 0.51 -1.50 -4.65
CA TYR A 281 -0.18 -0.51 -3.81
C TYR A 281 0.83 0.32 -3.01
N ALA A 282 0.41 1.50 -2.56
CA ALA A 282 1.14 2.34 -1.62
C ALA A 282 2.57 2.71 -2.07
N GLY A 283 2.74 3.10 -3.33
CA GLY A 283 3.99 3.69 -3.82
C GLY A 283 4.17 5.12 -3.35
N GLY A 284 5.40 5.55 -3.09
CA GLY A 284 5.74 6.93 -2.71
C GLY A 284 5.85 7.86 -3.91
N GLY A 285 5.43 9.12 -3.77
CA GLY A 285 5.51 10.14 -4.82
C GLY A 285 6.93 10.64 -5.09
N GLY A 286 7.20 11.10 -6.30
CA GLY A 286 8.48 11.70 -6.69
C GLY A 286 8.64 13.14 -6.19
N GLY A 287 9.85 13.55 -5.84
CA GLY A 287 10.18 14.93 -5.52
C GLY A 287 10.15 15.84 -6.74
N GLY A 288 9.82 17.12 -6.54
CA GLY A 288 9.84 18.14 -7.60
C GLY A 288 11.27 18.53 -8.01
N ASP A 289 11.43 18.89 -9.28
CA ASP A 289 12.70 19.36 -9.83
C ASP A 289 12.92 20.86 -9.54
N CYS A 290 14.18 21.27 -9.42
CA CYS A 290 14.54 22.68 -9.30
C CYS A 290 15.86 22.94 -10.01
N ARG A 291 15.86 23.76 -11.07
CA ARG A 291 17.06 24.06 -11.85
C ARG A 291 17.40 25.55 -11.83
N PRO A 292 18.71 25.88 -11.70
CA PRO A 292 19.19 27.17 -12.14
C PRO A 292 19.27 27.23 -13.67
N GLN A 293 19.25 28.42 -14.19
CA GLN A 293 19.03 28.83 -15.57
C GLN A 293 20.03 28.33 -16.64
N SER A 294 21.00 27.49 -16.39
CA SER A 294 22.12 27.25 -17.32
C SER A 294 22.35 25.82 -17.80
N SER A 295 21.51 24.85 -17.47
CA SER A 295 21.79 23.46 -17.84
C SER A 295 20.62 22.79 -18.55
N GLY A 296 20.89 22.27 -19.74
CA GLY A 296 19.94 21.56 -20.60
C GLY A 296 19.18 20.41 -19.94
N GLU A 297 18.13 20.02 -20.59
CA GLU A 297 17.05 19.12 -20.18
C GLU A 297 17.45 17.87 -19.38
N ARG A 298 16.83 17.66 -18.21
CA ARG A 298 16.58 16.32 -17.65
C ARG A 298 15.35 16.35 -16.74
N PHE A 299 14.60 15.24 -16.71
CA PHE A 299 13.30 15.15 -16.08
C PHE A 299 13.37 14.49 -14.70
N ALA A 300 12.63 15.02 -13.71
CA ALA A 300 12.33 14.26 -12.50
C ALA A 300 11.33 13.17 -12.86
N SER A 301 11.72 11.91 -12.73
CA SER A 301 10.77 10.81 -12.80
C SER A 301 10.16 10.59 -11.41
N GLY A 302 8.84 10.66 -11.31
CA GLY A 302 8.14 10.15 -10.13
C GLY A 302 8.51 8.70 -9.88
N GLY A 303 8.25 8.19 -8.69
CA GLY A 303 8.58 6.83 -8.29
C GLY A 303 8.16 5.79 -9.32
N VAL A 304 9.00 5.62 -10.34
CA VAL A 304 8.88 4.47 -11.25
C VAL A 304 9.40 3.26 -10.52
N ALA A 305 8.63 2.18 -10.56
CA ALA A 305 9.17 0.88 -10.28
C ALA A 305 10.50 0.70 -11.02
N SER A 306 11.48 0.14 -10.36
CA SER A 306 12.75 -0.27 -10.99
C SER A 306 12.46 -0.93 -12.33
N PRO A 307 13.24 -0.67 -13.41
CA PRO A 307 12.94 -1.13 -14.77
C PRO A 307 12.80 -2.65 -14.93
N ASN A 308 13.02 -3.43 -13.89
CA ASN A 308 12.98 -4.89 -13.93
C ASN A 308 11.72 -5.53 -13.32
N PHE A 309 10.72 -4.77 -12.89
CA PHE A 309 9.47 -5.35 -12.39
C PHE A 309 8.28 -4.72 -13.10
N CYS A 310 7.59 -5.54 -13.88
CA CYS A 310 6.34 -5.24 -14.58
C CYS A 310 5.19 -5.06 -13.57
N ALA A 311 5.13 -3.94 -12.87
CA ALA A 311 3.94 -3.51 -12.16
C ALA A 311 3.98 -2.00 -12.02
N ALA A 312 2.84 -1.37 -12.18
CA ALA A 312 2.67 0.05 -11.84
C ALA A 312 3.22 0.29 -10.42
N ALA A 313 3.95 1.37 -10.21
CA ALA A 313 4.68 1.69 -8.98
C ALA A 313 3.78 2.00 -7.77
N GLY A 314 2.71 1.25 -7.55
CA GLY A 314 1.75 1.46 -6.46
C GLY A 314 0.93 2.74 -6.61
N GLY A 315 0.68 3.18 -7.84
CA GLY A 315 -0.14 4.34 -8.14
C GLY A 315 0.50 5.69 -7.78
N ALA A 316 1.82 5.76 -7.63
CA ALA A 316 2.53 6.98 -7.26
C ALA A 316 2.53 8.03 -8.39
N GLY A 317 2.34 9.30 -8.00
CA GLY A 317 2.45 10.46 -8.89
C GLY A 317 3.88 10.91 -9.10
N LYS A 318 4.21 11.40 -10.29
CA LYS A 318 5.53 11.96 -10.62
C LYS A 318 5.71 13.37 -10.07
N GLY A 319 6.96 13.73 -9.76
CA GLY A 319 7.31 15.09 -9.39
C GLY A 319 7.12 16.07 -10.57
N GLY A 320 6.79 17.32 -10.25
CA GLY A 320 6.67 18.40 -11.21
C GLY A 320 8.03 18.76 -11.82
N ARG A 321 8.03 19.12 -13.08
CA ARG A 321 9.23 19.56 -13.83
C ARG A 321 9.60 20.99 -13.46
N SER A 322 10.90 21.32 -13.48
CA SER A 322 11.32 22.71 -13.59
C SER A 322 10.99 23.21 -15.00
N GLY A 323 10.24 24.31 -15.12
CA GLY A 323 10.03 24.95 -16.42
C GLY A 323 11.31 25.62 -16.89
N GLY A 324 11.71 25.42 -18.14
CA GLY A 324 12.83 26.11 -18.74
C GLY A 324 13.06 25.62 -20.16
N ASN A 325 12.52 26.29 -21.15
CA ASN A 325 13.06 26.25 -22.51
C ASN A 325 13.76 27.59 -22.73
N TYR A 326 15.11 27.59 -22.78
CA TYR A 326 15.90 28.74 -23.21
C TYR A 326 15.79 28.87 -24.72
N GLY A 327 15.12 29.87 -25.20
CA GLY A 327 15.22 30.17 -26.60
C GLY A 327 14.12 31.04 -27.23
N ALA A 328 13.14 31.49 -26.54
CA ALA A 328 12.20 32.50 -27.03
C ALA A 328 11.29 33.00 -25.92
N GLY A 329 11.68 34.01 -25.15
CA GLY A 329 10.80 35.00 -24.52
C GLY A 329 9.53 34.60 -23.77
N GLY A 330 9.38 33.34 -23.36
CA GLY A 330 8.20 32.84 -22.66
C GLY A 330 8.51 32.44 -21.22
N ASN A 331 7.82 33.01 -20.24
CA ASN A 331 7.82 32.60 -18.84
C ASN A 331 7.27 31.17 -18.73
N VAL A 332 8.13 30.18 -18.54
CA VAL A 332 7.70 28.80 -18.29
C VAL A 332 7.75 28.57 -16.78
N GLY A 333 6.58 28.58 -16.14
CA GLY A 333 6.44 28.28 -14.70
C GLY A 333 6.86 26.87 -14.35
N GLY A 334 7.23 26.63 -13.09
CA GLY A 334 7.47 25.28 -12.58
C GLY A 334 6.24 24.38 -12.80
N GLY A 335 6.46 23.11 -13.15
CA GLY A 335 5.38 22.15 -13.36
C GLY A 335 4.76 21.66 -12.04
N THR A 336 3.46 21.50 -12.02
CA THR A 336 2.75 20.84 -10.90
C THR A 336 3.17 19.38 -10.79
N GLY A 337 3.11 18.82 -9.56
CA GLY A 337 3.25 17.38 -9.36
C GLY A 337 2.08 16.60 -10.00
N GLU A 338 2.26 15.32 -10.21
CA GLU A 338 1.18 14.41 -10.62
C GLU A 338 0.48 13.83 -9.38
N ALA A 339 -0.84 13.63 -9.47
CA ALA A 339 -1.64 13.04 -8.40
C ALA A 339 -1.31 11.54 -8.23
N GLY A 340 -1.47 11.05 -7.01
CA GLY A 340 -1.52 9.62 -6.73
C GLY A 340 -2.79 9.01 -7.34
N GLN A 341 -2.69 7.78 -7.83
CA GLN A 341 -3.81 7.07 -8.43
C GLN A 341 -4.85 6.68 -7.36
N ALA A 342 -6.11 6.91 -7.62
CA ALA A 342 -7.19 6.52 -6.73
C ALA A 342 -7.22 5.00 -6.50
N ASN A 343 -7.65 4.58 -5.30
CA ASN A 343 -7.81 3.17 -4.90
C ASN A 343 -6.50 2.35 -4.88
N THR A 344 -5.34 3.07 -4.79
CA THR A 344 -4.02 2.43 -4.66
C THR A 344 -3.26 2.87 -3.43
N GLY A 345 -3.69 3.97 -2.76
CA GLY A 345 -2.93 4.59 -1.69
C GLY A 345 -1.62 5.23 -2.17
N GLY A 346 -1.49 5.51 -3.47
CA GLY A 346 -0.29 6.10 -4.04
C GLY A 346 -0.05 7.52 -3.53
N GLY A 347 1.19 7.86 -3.18
CA GLY A 347 1.60 9.21 -2.83
C GLY A 347 1.68 10.10 -4.06
N ALA A 348 1.52 11.41 -3.89
CA ALA A 348 1.58 12.40 -4.95
C ALA A 348 2.97 13.00 -5.17
N GLY A 349 3.22 13.51 -6.35
CA GLY A 349 4.44 14.23 -6.70
C GLY A 349 4.51 15.63 -6.09
N GLY A 350 5.70 16.07 -5.73
CA GLY A 350 6.01 17.45 -5.33
C GLY A 350 6.04 18.41 -6.52
N GLY A 351 5.75 19.69 -6.28
CA GLY A 351 5.84 20.75 -7.30
C GLY A 351 7.28 21.10 -7.66
N GLY A 352 7.53 21.36 -8.93
CA GLY A 352 8.80 21.87 -9.44
C GLY A 352 9.01 23.35 -9.11
N ALA A 353 10.24 23.85 -9.21
CA ALA A 353 10.58 25.26 -9.00
C ALA A 353 11.57 25.74 -10.07
N CYS A 354 11.56 27.05 -10.32
CA CYS A 354 12.57 27.72 -11.14
C CYS A 354 13.26 28.82 -10.33
N VAL A 355 14.58 28.82 -10.31
CA VAL A 355 15.40 29.87 -9.69
C VAL A 355 15.83 30.84 -10.77
N GLY A 356 15.48 32.14 -10.67
CA GLY A 356 16.10 33.18 -11.49
C GLY A 356 15.19 34.11 -12.27
N PHE A 357 13.97 33.79 -12.62
CA PHE A 357 13.00 34.71 -13.21
C PHE A 357 11.63 34.45 -12.63
N SER A 358 11.00 35.56 -12.12
CA SER A 358 9.65 35.57 -11.54
C SER A 358 9.26 34.24 -10.86
N ASN A 359 9.30 34.26 -9.52
CA ASN A 359 8.79 33.20 -8.66
C ASN A 359 7.47 32.64 -9.21
N GLN A 360 7.56 31.64 -10.08
CA GLN A 360 6.38 30.91 -10.54
C GLN A 360 6.19 29.72 -9.61
N PRO A 361 5.35 29.90 -8.58
CA PRO A 361 5.10 28.83 -7.63
C PRO A 361 4.35 27.67 -8.29
N SER A 362 4.77 26.46 -8.07
CA SER A 362 4.04 25.28 -8.54
C SER A 362 3.56 24.44 -7.37
N SER A 363 2.31 24.04 -7.43
CA SER A 363 1.70 23.20 -6.41
C SER A 363 2.20 21.75 -6.52
N GLY A 364 2.25 21.07 -5.38
CA GLY A 364 2.25 19.62 -5.38
C GLY A 364 0.93 19.08 -5.95
N ALA A 365 0.70 17.78 -5.82
CA ALA A 365 -0.56 17.16 -6.22
C ALA A 365 -1.23 16.42 -5.04
N ALA A 366 -2.49 16.02 -5.21
CA ALA A 366 -3.22 15.26 -4.20
C ALA A 366 -2.81 13.77 -4.20
N GLY A 367 -2.79 13.15 -3.04
CA GLY A 367 -2.59 11.71 -2.91
C GLY A 367 -3.76 10.89 -3.43
N GLY A 368 -3.52 9.62 -3.73
CA GLY A 368 -4.56 8.67 -4.12
C GLY A 368 -5.34 8.14 -2.91
N SER A 369 -6.62 7.84 -3.08
CA SER A 369 -7.41 7.17 -2.05
C SER A 369 -6.92 5.75 -1.79
N GLY A 370 -7.23 5.22 -0.59
CA GLY A 370 -6.96 3.83 -0.20
C GLY A 370 -7.96 2.83 -0.79
N VAL A 371 -7.79 1.57 -0.40
CA VAL A 371 -8.66 0.46 -0.78
C VAL A 371 -8.62 -0.62 0.30
N VAL A 372 -9.72 -1.34 0.48
CA VAL A 372 -9.76 -2.57 1.29
C VAL A 372 -10.20 -3.73 0.41
N ILE A 373 -9.43 -4.83 0.46
CA ILE A 373 -9.69 -6.04 -0.31
C ILE A 373 -9.74 -7.21 0.66
N ILE A 374 -10.80 -8.02 0.56
CA ILE A 374 -11.01 -9.20 1.41
C ILE A 374 -11.21 -10.40 0.50
N ARG A 375 -10.49 -11.48 0.77
CA ARG A 375 -10.55 -12.70 -0.02
C ARG A 375 -10.74 -13.92 0.89
N TYR A 376 -11.60 -14.84 0.48
CA TYR A 376 -11.82 -16.08 1.21
C TYR A 376 -12.26 -17.22 0.29
N LYS A 377 -11.96 -18.46 0.73
CA LYS A 377 -12.43 -19.67 0.09
C LYS A 377 -13.92 -19.88 0.39
N PHE A 378 -14.74 -20.20 -0.64
CA PHE A 378 -16.18 -20.35 -0.52
C PHE A 378 -16.72 -21.71 -0.99
N LYS A 379 -15.86 -22.60 -1.49
CA LYS A 379 -16.20 -23.98 -1.91
C LYS A 379 -14.95 -24.87 -2.00
#